data_e101645d9c5a696ba2870fe8d2965632
#
_entry.id   e101645d9c5a696ba2870fe8d2965632
#
_cell.length_a   1.000
_cell.length_b   1.000
_cell.length_c   1.000
_cell.angle_alpha   90.00
_cell.angle_beta   90.00
_cell.angle_gamma   90.00
#
_symmetry.space_group_name_H-M   'P 1'
#
loop_
_entity.id
_entity.type
_entity.pdbx_description
1 polymer ?
#
loop_
_entity_poly.entity_id
_entity_poly.type
_entity_poly.pdbx_seq_one_letter_code
_entity_poly.pdbx_strand_id
1 'polypeptide(L)'
;MNIKSSIAISIIICSSLHIYSQQLPDYPERLFQDSLYQISSAPLMATDGIINPNEYKVGPGDKLFISISGVKEISSYLVIDQEGWLYIPNVGGIDLANSTLALAKEKVNEAILRYYKDVDIFVSLVDFRMIKVSLSGNVLQPSVFTLPSNSRLMDLITAKKELKETSDIRNIKIVSRDKEVKSYDLLKYLRFGDLTNNPFLLEGDAIIIDKIDKIVIISGEVIYPATYEYKPNETVKDLIELSGGYTYNARKDTIELVRFTPDGKKQVSEFYSYDQITQNEIFLHNKDHIVVREIPEYLIDQYVILEGYVTYPGWYKINKNQSTLKEIIEQAGGFLPEASLREATVDRKLEVEQIDPEYERLKTIPVENMTDDEYDYYKAKSRQHSGTVVVDFVKLFKDSDSKENIVLRKNDVIIVPEKKNYIIMLGQLVNPGKIIYDSTLSIKDYIELAGGFGWRAQDNDVRVIKAKTGEWLEADDIDKLQPGDTIWVPEEPPSPKFWVVFTDILTVLAQVAAIVAASAAVVVATR
;
A
#
# COMPACT_ATOMS: atom_id res chain seq x y z
N MET A 1 13.10 32.09 43.78
CA MET A 1 12.81 32.87 42.55
C MET A 1 13.55 32.20 41.42
N ASN A 2 12.85 31.81 40.40
CA ASN A 2 13.20 31.04 39.19
C ASN A 2 12.99 29.54 39.27
N ILE A 3 11.77 29.22 38.88
CA ILE A 3 11.25 27.91 38.54
C ILE A 3 11.75 27.57 37.13
N LYS A 4 12.48 26.49 36.95
CA LYS A 4 12.69 25.85 35.65
C LYS A 4 11.86 24.58 35.59
N SER A 5 10.80 24.67 34.82
CA SER A 5 9.95 23.56 34.47
C SER A 5 10.69 22.55 33.59
N SER A 6 10.92 21.36 34.10
CA SER A 6 11.32 20.18 33.31
C SER A 6 10.07 19.55 32.70
N ILE A 7 9.95 19.64 31.38
CA ILE A 7 8.96 18.88 30.62
C ILE A 7 9.52 17.47 30.45
N ALA A 8 8.94 16.52 31.18
CA ALA A 8 9.16 15.10 30.96
C ALA A 8 8.29 14.67 29.76
N ILE A 9 8.94 14.33 28.65
CA ILE A 9 8.29 13.67 27.51
C ILE A 9 8.12 12.20 27.88
N SER A 10 6.91 11.83 28.27
CA SER A 10 6.51 10.42 28.38
C SER A 10 6.32 9.87 26.99
N ILE A 11 7.29 9.09 26.51
CA ILE A 11 7.11 8.23 25.34
C ILE A 11 6.26 7.05 25.78
N ILE A 12 4.98 7.08 25.45
CA ILE A 12 4.10 5.93 25.56
C ILE A 12 4.47 4.98 24.39
N ILE A 13 5.23 3.95 24.72
CA ILE A 13 5.39 2.80 23.82
C ILE A 13 4.08 2.02 23.88
N CYS A 14 3.20 2.28 22.92
CA CYS A 14 2.05 1.44 22.65
C CYS A 14 2.56 0.14 22.01
N SER A 15 2.85 -0.87 22.82
CA SER A 15 3.02 -2.24 22.33
C SER A 15 1.65 -2.70 21.80
N SER A 16 1.50 -2.66 20.49
CA SER A 16 0.36 -3.25 19.79
C SER A 16 0.41 -4.76 19.96
N LEU A 17 -0.34 -5.27 20.93
CA LEU A 17 -0.82 -6.64 20.94
C LEU A 17 -1.62 -6.85 19.66
N HIS A 18 -1.01 -7.44 18.65
CA HIS A 18 -1.74 -8.01 17.53
C HIS A 18 -2.48 -9.24 18.02
N ILE A 19 -3.68 -8.99 18.53
CA ILE A 19 -4.68 -10.06 18.64
C ILE A 19 -4.96 -10.45 17.18
N TYR A 20 -4.64 -11.68 16.81
CA TYR A 20 -5.16 -12.33 15.61
C TYR A 20 -6.68 -12.49 15.80
N SER A 21 -7.44 -11.41 15.65
CA SER A 21 -8.80 -11.53 15.19
C SER A 21 -8.71 -11.99 13.74
N GLN A 22 -9.40 -13.05 13.39
CA GLN A 22 -9.69 -13.37 12.00
C GLN A 22 -10.21 -12.06 11.38
N GLN A 23 -9.36 -11.36 10.66
CA GLN A 23 -9.79 -10.23 9.83
C GLN A 23 -10.78 -10.82 8.85
N LEU A 24 -12.04 -10.50 9.05
CA LEU A 24 -12.99 -10.48 7.95
C LEU A 24 -12.26 -9.80 6.79
N PRO A 25 -12.34 -10.34 5.55
CA PRO A 25 -11.67 -9.74 4.42
C PRO A 25 -11.97 -8.24 4.42
N ASP A 26 -10.93 -7.41 4.44
CA ASP A 26 -11.06 -5.97 4.32
C ASP A 26 -11.95 -5.72 3.10
N TYR A 27 -13.14 -5.19 3.36
CA TYR A 27 -14.01 -4.77 2.29
C TYR A 27 -13.25 -3.71 1.50
N PRO A 28 -13.06 -3.88 0.20
CA PRO A 28 -12.31 -2.90 -0.59
C PRO A 28 -12.89 -1.51 -0.33
N GLU A 29 -12.02 -0.59 0.06
CA GLU A 29 -12.39 0.80 0.31
C GLU A 29 -13.12 1.35 -0.90
N ARG A 30 -14.13 2.18 -0.65
CA ARG A 30 -14.91 2.78 -1.73
C ARG A 30 -14.01 3.66 -2.59
N LEU A 31 -13.77 3.23 -3.81
CA LEU A 31 -13.00 3.97 -4.83
C LEU A 31 -13.53 5.39 -5.09
N PHE A 32 -14.72 5.70 -4.58
CA PHE A 32 -15.38 6.96 -4.83
C PHE A 32 -14.73 8.16 -4.12
N GLN A 33 -14.08 7.93 -2.97
CA GLN A 33 -13.40 9.03 -2.27
C GLN A 33 -12.25 9.61 -3.10
N ASP A 34 -11.42 8.76 -3.70
CA ASP A 34 -10.24 9.23 -4.43
C ASP A 34 -10.61 9.95 -5.74
N SER A 35 -11.68 9.53 -6.42
CA SER A 35 -12.11 10.15 -7.68
C SER A 35 -12.75 11.52 -7.49
N LEU A 36 -13.49 11.74 -6.39
CA LEU A 36 -14.13 13.03 -6.11
C LEU A 36 -13.19 14.02 -5.40
N TYR A 37 -12.26 13.54 -4.58
CA TYR A 37 -11.31 14.41 -3.86
C TYR A 37 -10.21 14.98 -4.76
N GLN A 38 -9.91 14.37 -5.89
CA GLN A 38 -8.90 14.86 -6.83
C GLN A 38 -9.44 15.86 -7.87
N ILE A 39 -10.75 16.07 -7.93
CA ILE A 39 -11.28 17.13 -8.79
C ILE A 39 -10.94 18.45 -8.10
N SER A 40 -9.81 19.01 -8.51
CA SER A 40 -9.35 20.36 -8.19
C SER A 40 -10.52 21.34 -8.32
N SER A 41 -10.60 22.31 -7.41
CA SER A 41 -11.51 23.45 -7.47
C SER A 41 -11.29 24.22 -8.79
N ALA A 42 -11.88 23.73 -9.87
CA ALA A 42 -11.97 24.47 -11.11
C ALA A 42 -12.81 25.72 -10.86
N PRO A 43 -12.45 26.88 -11.42
CA PRO A 43 -13.25 28.06 -11.27
C PRO A 43 -14.67 27.79 -11.78
N LEU A 44 -15.66 28.34 -11.10
CA LEU A 44 -17.13 28.19 -11.35
C LEU A 44 -17.60 28.53 -12.77
N MET A 45 -16.73 28.74 -13.72
CA MET A 45 -16.98 29.12 -15.11
C MET A 45 -16.46 28.12 -16.15
N ALA A 46 -16.06 26.93 -15.76
CA ALA A 46 -15.73 25.88 -16.73
C ALA A 46 -17.02 25.42 -17.39
N THR A 47 -17.14 25.58 -18.70
CA THR A 47 -18.27 25.04 -19.50
C THR A 47 -17.80 23.75 -20.16
N ASP A 48 -18.73 22.80 -20.35
CA ASP A 48 -18.49 21.54 -21.09
C ASP A 48 -18.16 21.75 -22.59
N GLY A 49 -17.75 22.95 -22.97
CA GLY A 49 -17.48 23.34 -24.35
C GLY A 49 -18.57 24.21 -24.95
N ILE A 50 -18.70 24.14 -26.27
CA ILE A 50 -19.71 24.92 -27.01
C ILE A 50 -21.08 24.32 -26.72
N ILE A 51 -22.04 25.20 -26.34
CA ILE A 51 -23.43 24.80 -26.08
C ILE A 51 -24.05 24.22 -27.34
N ASN A 52 -24.70 23.08 -27.21
CA ASN A 52 -25.56 22.55 -28.24
C ASN A 52 -26.87 23.39 -28.30
N PRO A 53 -27.10 24.18 -29.36
CA PRO A 53 -28.28 25.04 -29.44
C PRO A 53 -29.61 24.27 -29.46
N ASN A 54 -29.58 22.99 -29.83
CA ASN A 54 -30.78 22.15 -29.89
C ASN A 54 -31.17 21.59 -28.52
N GLU A 55 -30.25 21.58 -27.56
CA GLU A 55 -30.48 21.04 -26.22
C GLU A 55 -30.76 22.14 -25.19
N TYR A 56 -30.07 23.29 -25.31
CA TYR A 56 -30.21 24.38 -24.37
C TYR A 56 -31.57 25.08 -24.52
N LYS A 57 -32.40 25.09 -23.47
CA LYS A 57 -33.68 25.81 -23.39
C LYS A 57 -33.45 27.21 -22.83
N VAL A 58 -33.74 28.23 -23.65
CA VAL A 58 -33.69 29.61 -23.21
C VAL A 58 -34.82 29.93 -22.24
N GLY A 59 -34.64 30.94 -21.38
CA GLY A 59 -35.64 31.34 -20.40
C GLY A 59 -35.34 32.70 -19.76
N PRO A 60 -36.20 33.11 -18.81
CA PRO A 60 -36.11 34.41 -18.15
C PRO A 60 -34.74 34.67 -17.52
N GLY A 61 -34.11 35.78 -17.91
CA GLY A 61 -32.79 36.18 -17.43
C GLY A 61 -31.62 35.81 -18.36
N ASP A 62 -31.83 34.93 -19.35
CA ASP A 62 -30.81 34.68 -20.38
C ASP A 62 -30.57 35.95 -21.20
N LYS A 63 -29.32 36.25 -21.52
CA LYS A 63 -28.89 37.43 -22.24
C LYS A 63 -28.43 37.08 -23.64
N LEU A 64 -29.10 37.63 -24.62
CA LEU A 64 -28.76 37.43 -26.01
C LEU A 64 -28.10 38.69 -26.57
N PHE A 65 -27.05 38.50 -27.38
CA PHE A 65 -26.49 39.52 -28.24
C PHE A 65 -27.10 39.36 -29.61
N ILE A 66 -27.67 40.45 -30.13
CA ILE A 66 -28.25 40.51 -31.46
C ILE A 66 -27.54 41.62 -32.23
N SER A 67 -27.02 41.29 -33.40
CA SER A 67 -26.47 42.26 -34.34
C SER A 67 -27.21 42.15 -35.67
N ILE A 68 -27.60 43.28 -36.19
CA ILE A 68 -28.26 43.45 -37.49
C ILE A 68 -27.32 44.31 -38.33
N SER A 69 -26.76 43.77 -39.37
CA SER A 69 -25.81 44.45 -40.27
C SER A 69 -26.43 44.64 -41.63
N GLY A 70 -26.31 45.86 -42.17
CA GLY A 70 -26.90 46.27 -43.44
C GLY A 70 -26.63 47.77 -43.70
N VAL A 71 -27.65 48.50 -44.20
CA VAL A 71 -27.54 49.94 -44.43
C VAL A 71 -27.27 50.72 -43.13
N LYS A 72 -27.71 50.19 -41.98
CA LYS A 72 -27.45 50.74 -40.65
C LYS A 72 -27.14 49.55 -39.70
N GLU A 73 -26.01 49.63 -39.04
CA GLU A 73 -25.60 48.62 -38.06
C GLU A 73 -26.30 48.88 -36.73
N ILE A 74 -26.96 47.85 -36.17
CA ILE A 74 -27.65 47.89 -34.88
C ILE A 74 -27.17 46.67 -34.10
N SER A 75 -26.55 46.86 -32.93
CA SER A 75 -26.21 45.79 -32.02
C SER A 75 -26.76 46.07 -30.62
N SER A 76 -27.29 45.04 -29.98
CA SER A 76 -27.88 45.16 -28.65
C SER A 76 -27.72 43.90 -27.82
N TYR A 77 -27.53 44.07 -26.51
CA TYR A 77 -27.63 43.03 -25.51
C TYR A 77 -29.05 43.06 -24.94
N LEU A 78 -29.81 42.01 -25.13
CA LEU A 78 -31.20 41.91 -24.71
C LEU A 78 -31.37 40.75 -23.74
N VAL A 79 -32.25 40.94 -22.74
CA VAL A 79 -32.55 39.95 -21.71
C VAL A 79 -33.95 39.44 -21.93
N ILE A 80 -34.14 38.13 -21.82
CA ILE A 80 -35.48 37.52 -21.83
C ILE A 80 -36.17 37.87 -20.51
N ASP A 81 -37.39 38.41 -20.59
CA ASP A 81 -38.15 38.84 -19.43
C ASP A 81 -38.73 37.65 -18.62
N GLN A 82 -39.44 37.95 -17.52
CA GLN A 82 -40.02 36.97 -16.62
C GLN A 82 -41.17 36.14 -17.23
N GLU A 83 -41.74 36.59 -18.31
CA GLU A 83 -42.83 35.92 -19.05
C GLU A 83 -42.29 35.10 -20.24
N GLY A 84 -40.96 35.16 -20.50
CA GLY A 84 -40.32 34.46 -21.61
C GLY A 84 -40.27 35.25 -22.91
N TRP A 85 -40.57 36.57 -22.87
CA TRP A 85 -40.51 37.43 -24.04
C TRP A 85 -39.15 38.11 -24.21
N LEU A 86 -38.73 38.22 -25.45
CA LEU A 86 -37.60 39.04 -25.85
C LEU A 86 -38.09 40.26 -26.57
N TYR A 87 -37.85 41.44 -26.01
CA TYR A 87 -38.26 42.69 -26.67
C TYR A 87 -37.09 43.27 -27.47
N ILE A 88 -37.27 43.35 -28.78
CA ILE A 88 -36.32 43.97 -29.70
C ILE A 88 -36.79 45.34 -30.10
N PRO A 89 -36.01 46.43 -29.85
CA PRO A 89 -36.39 47.79 -30.27
C PRO A 89 -36.72 47.85 -31.76
N ASN A 90 -37.82 48.50 -32.09
CA ASN A 90 -38.38 48.67 -33.46
C ASN A 90 -38.87 47.37 -34.14
N VAL A 91 -38.84 46.23 -33.50
CA VAL A 91 -39.38 44.94 -33.99
C VAL A 91 -40.57 44.51 -33.15
N GLY A 92 -40.42 44.62 -31.81
CA GLY A 92 -41.48 44.21 -30.87
C GLY A 92 -41.07 43.05 -29.99
N GLY A 93 -42.07 42.49 -29.30
CA GLY A 93 -41.87 41.31 -28.42
C GLY A 93 -41.94 40.00 -29.20
N ILE A 94 -41.08 39.09 -28.84
CA ILE A 94 -40.95 37.73 -29.42
C ILE A 94 -41.11 36.72 -28.27
N ASP A 95 -42.09 35.84 -28.38
CA ASP A 95 -42.30 34.76 -27.40
C ASP A 95 -41.28 33.66 -27.61
N LEU A 96 -40.35 33.54 -26.65
CA LEU A 96 -39.31 32.53 -26.58
C LEU A 96 -39.60 31.48 -25.50
N ALA A 97 -40.75 31.52 -24.85
CA ALA A 97 -41.10 30.53 -23.83
C ALA A 97 -41.00 29.10 -24.36
N ASN A 98 -40.37 28.22 -23.58
CA ASN A 98 -40.15 26.82 -23.93
C ASN A 98 -39.35 26.56 -25.23
N SER A 99 -38.67 27.55 -25.77
CA SER A 99 -37.88 27.43 -26.99
C SER A 99 -36.47 26.93 -26.66
N THR A 100 -35.91 26.07 -27.55
CA THR A 100 -34.46 25.82 -27.55
C THR A 100 -33.71 27.04 -28.09
N LEU A 101 -32.44 27.17 -27.83
CA LEU A 101 -31.62 28.26 -28.35
C LEU A 101 -31.64 28.29 -29.89
N ALA A 102 -31.68 27.12 -30.55
CA ALA A 102 -31.82 27.02 -31.99
C ALA A 102 -33.14 27.62 -32.46
N LEU A 103 -34.25 27.20 -31.88
CA LEU A 103 -35.60 27.73 -32.19
C LEU A 103 -35.73 29.20 -31.83
N ALA A 104 -35.12 29.64 -30.72
CA ALA A 104 -35.10 31.06 -30.34
C ALA A 104 -34.38 31.91 -31.38
N LYS A 105 -33.23 31.47 -31.90
CA LYS A 105 -32.50 32.14 -32.98
C LYS A 105 -33.35 32.23 -34.26
N GLU A 106 -34.05 31.16 -34.60
CA GLU A 106 -34.93 31.13 -35.77
C GLU A 106 -36.08 32.14 -35.63
N LYS A 107 -36.80 32.11 -34.50
CA LYS A 107 -37.89 33.05 -34.18
C LYS A 107 -37.43 34.52 -34.22
N VAL A 108 -36.24 34.80 -33.67
CA VAL A 108 -35.65 36.14 -33.69
C VAL A 108 -35.32 36.55 -35.10
N ASN A 109 -34.70 35.69 -35.90
CA ASN A 109 -34.40 35.97 -37.30
C ASN A 109 -35.67 36.26 -38.12
N GLU A 110 -36.68 35.40 -37.98
CA GLU A 110 -37.98 35.62 -38.66
C GLU A 110 -38.62 36.93 -38.27
N ALA A 111 -38.65 37.29 -36.99
CA ALA A 111 -39.25 38.53 -36.51
C ALA A 111 -38.53 39.75 -37.06
N ILE A 112 -37.18 39.75 -37.09
CA ILE A 112 -36.35 40.84 -37.63
C ILE A 112 -36.58 41.00 -39.14
N LEU A 113 -36.61 39.90 -39.90
CA LEU A 113 -36.79 39.91 -41.36
C LEU A 113 -38.16 40.40 -41.83
N ARG A 114 -39.17 40.48 -40.93
CA ARG A 114 -40.44 41.11 -41.24
C ARG A 114 -40.33 42.64 -41.38
N TYR A 115 -39.41 43.26 -40.64
CA TYR A 115 -39.25 44.74 -40.59
C TYR A 115 -38.03 45.22 -41.39
N TYR A 116 -36.94 44.40 -41.43
CA TYR A 116 -35.70 44.73 -42.11
C TYR A 116 -35.51 43.79 -43.29
N LYS A 117 -35.13 44.33 -44.45
CA LYS A 117 -34.84 43.58 -45.68
C LYS A 117 -33.37 43.73 -46.01
N ASP A 118 -32.80 42.72 -46.62
CA ASP A 118 -31.38 42.70 -47.05
C ASP A 118 -30.41 43.00 -45.89
N VAL A 119 -30.59 42.34 -44.76
CA VAL A 119 -29.76 42.47 -43.57
C VAL A 119 -29.18 41.12 -43.18
N ASP A 120 -27.95 41.11 -42.66
CA ASP A 120 -27.35 39.97 -41.98
C ASP A 120 -27.67 40.06 -40.49
N ILE A 121 -28.14 38.92 -39.92
CA ILE A 121 -28.56 38.86 -38.53
C ILE A 121 -27.67 37.87 -37.80
N PHE A 122 -27.03 38.29 -36.70
CA PHE A 122 -26.29 37.45 -35.80
C PHE A 122 -26.92 37.43 -34.42
N VAL A 123 -27.22 36.21 -33.92
CA VAL A 123 -27.83 36.00 -32.60
C VAL A 123 -26.96 35.05 -31.81
N SER A 124 -26.51 35.47 -30.63
CA SER A 124 -25.69 34.67 -29.74
C SER A 124 -26.15 34.75 -28.29
N LEU A 125 -26.12 33.65 -27.57
CA LEU A 125 -26.26 33.63 -26.12
C LEU A 125 -24.94 34.08 -25.51
N VAL A 126 -24.96 35.13 -24.68
CA VAL A 126 -23.76 35.74 -24.11
C VAL A 126 -23.64 35.61 -22.60
N ASP A 127 -24.78 35.39 -21.93
CA ASP A 127 -24.80 35.20 -20.50
C ASP A 127 -25.95 34.26 -20.11
N PHE A 128 -25.70 33.43 -19.10
CA PHE A 128 -26.66 32.44 -18.62
C PHE A 128 -27.48 33.00 -17.48
N ARG A 129 -28.76 32.69 -17.48
CA ARG A 129 -29.58 32.93 -16.31
C ARG A 129 -29.13 32.08 -15.13
N MET A 130 -29.36 32.56 -13.94
CA MET A 130 -29.17 31.78 -12.72
C MET A 130 -30.45 31.02 -12.38
N ILE A 131 -30.34 29.72 -12.14
CA ILE A 131 -31.44 28.85 -11.73
C ILE A 131 -31.31 28.49 -10.26
N LYS A 132 -32.43 28.19 -9.61
CA LYS A 132 -32.50 27.68 -8.25
C LYS A 132 -32.87 26.21 -8.28
N VAL A 133 -32.06 25.39 -7.66
CA VAL A 133 -32.27 23.94 -7.47
C VAL A 133 -32.18 23.60 -6.00
N SER A 134 -32.90 22.60 -5.54
CA SER A 134 -32.83 22.13 -4.18
C SER A 134 -32.09 20.79 -4.12
N LEU A 135 -31.22 20.61 -3.11
CA LEU A 135 -30.54 19.37 -2.81
C LEU A 135 -30.97 18.87 -1.43
N SER A 136 -31.43 17.64 -1.36
CA SER A 136 -31.98 17.04 -0.15
C SER A 136 -31.66 15.56 0.00
N GLY A 137 -32.03 14.97 1.14
CA GLY A 137 -31.78 13.57 1.46
C GLY A 137 -30.52 13.35 2.25
N ASN A 138 -29.78 12.31 1.94
CA ASN A 138 -28.56 11.92 2.66
C ASN A 138 -27.33 12.70 2.18
N VAL A 139 -27.35 14.00 2.33
CA VAL A 139 -26.27 14.94 1.99
C VAL A 139 -25.73 15.61 3.25
N LEU A 140 -24.58 16.28 3.17
CA LEU A 140 -23.99 16.97 4.32
C LEU A 140 -24.88 18.11 4.82
N GLN A 141 -25.34 18.98 3.89
CA GLN A 141 -26.22 20.10 4.20
C GLN A 141 -27.32 20.23 3.15
N PRO A 142 -28.53 19.75 3.43
CA PRO A 142 -29.68 20.01 2.58
C PRO A 142 -29.88 21.53 2.39
N SER A 143 -29.92 21.99 1.14
CA SER A 143 -29.99 23.44 0.84
C SER A 143 -30.55 23.72 -0.56
N VAL A 144 -30.84 24.99 -0.81
CA VAL A 144 -31.17 25.50 -2.13
C VAL A 144 -29.94 26.19 -2.72
N PHE A 145 -29.56 25.78 -3.90
CA PHE A 145 -28.41 26.34 -4.60
C PHE A 145 -28.84 27.21 -5.78
N THR A 146 -28.07 28.26 -6.01
CA THR A 146 -28.19 29.09 -7.20
C THR A 146 -27.01 28.79 -8.12
N LEU A 147 -27.31 28.34 -9.34
CA LEU A 147 -26.32 27.87 -10.31
C LEU A 147 -26.64 28.50 -11.70
N PRO A 148 -25.64 28.64 -12.58
CA PRO A 148 -25.90 28.96 -13.99
C PRO A 148 -26.78 27.88 -14.65
N SER A 149 -27.63 28.27 -15.59
CA SER A 149 -28.57 27.34 -16.26
C SER A 149 -27.92 26.30 -17.17
N ASN A 150 -26.60 26.39 -17.40
CA ASN A 150 -25.80 25.38 -18.09
C ASN A 150 -25.13 24.40 -17.15
N SER A 151 -25.43 24.44 -15.84
CA SER A 151 -24.88 23.51 -14.85
C SER A 151 -25.51 22.13 -14.97
N ARG A 152 -24.66 21.11 -14.80
CA ARG A 152 -25.08 19.72 -14.76
C ARG A 152 -25.17 19.20 -13.32
N LEU A 153 -25.74 18.03 -13.16
CA LEU A 153 -25.83 17.33 -11.85
C LEU A 153 -24.47 17.22 -11.16
N MET A 154 -23.44 16.86 -11.89
CA MET A 154 -22.08 16.70 -11.34
C MET A 154 -21.50 18.03 -10.85
N ASP A 155 -21.80 19.16 -11.52
CA ASP A 155 -21.32 20.49 -11.11
C ASP A 155 -21.87 20.88 -9.73
N LEU A 156 -23.15 20.59 -9.48
CA LEU A 156 -23.74 20.81 -8.16
C LEU A 156 -23.05 19.98 -7.08
N ILE A 157 -22.82 18.71 -7.35
CA ILE A 157 -22.26 17.77 -6.38
C ILE A 157 -20.80 18.10 -6.07
N THR A 158 -19.97 18.35 -7.08
CA THR A 158 -18.53 18.64 -6.91
C THR A 158 -18.26 20.02 -6.33
N ALA A 159 -18.99 21.06 -6.80
CA ALA A 159 -18.76 22.43 -6.34
C ALA A 159 -18.98 22.60 -4.83
N LYS A 160 -19.81 21.76 -4.24
CA LYS A 160 -20.22 21.91 -2.83
C LYS A 160 -19.72 20.79 -1.91
N LYS A 161 -19.15 19.71 -2.45
CA LYS A 161 -18.70 18.54 -1.67
C LYS A 161 -19.76 18.01 -0.69
N GLU A 162 -21.01 17.97 -1.15
CA GLU A 162 -22.17 17.74 -0.26
C GLU A 162 -22.47 16.26 0.00
N LEU A 163 -21.73 15.33 -0.59
CA LEU A 163 -21.99 13.90 -0.41
C LEU A 163 -21.44 13.37 0.91
N LYS A 164 -22.20 12.49 1.55
CA LYS A 164 -21.74 11.60 2.62
C LYS A 164 -21.25 10.29 2.01
N GLU A 165 -20.41 9.57 2.73
CA GLU A 165 -19.97 8.21 2.35
C GLU A 165 -21.15 7.24 2.14
N THR A 166 -22.25 7.50 2.83
CA THR A 166 -23.46 6.69 2.76
C THR A 166 -24.48 7.17 1.73
N SER A 167 -24.14 8.14 0.88
CA SER A 167 -25.02 8.67 -0.17
C SER A 167 -25.10 7.70 -1.35
N ASP A 168 -26.32 7.41 -1.81
CA ASP A 168 -26.54 6.58 -3.01
C ASP A 168 -26.40 7.43 -4.27
N ILE A 169 -25.26 7.32 -4.92
CA ILE A 169 -24.94 8.11 -6.12
C ILE A 169 -25.35 7.42 -7.42
N ARG A 170 -25.77 6.16 -7.33
CA ARG A 170 -26.26 5.40 -8.48
C ARG A 170 -27.77 5.50 -8.68
N ASN A 171 -28.50 6.07 -7.70
CA ASN A 171 -29.95 6.24 -7.73
C ASN A 171 -30.36 7.67 -7.39
N ILE A 172 -29.64 8.67 -7.92
CA ILE A 172 -29.97 10.08 -7.68
C ILE A 172 -31.30 10.42 -8.39
N LYS A 173 -32.27 10.88 -7.63
CA LYS A 173 -33.56 11.27 -8.15
C LYS A 173 -33.57 12.77 -8.41
N ILE A 174 -33.99 13.17 -9.61
CA ILE A 174 -34.32 14.55 -9.95
C ILE A 174 -35.83 14.63 -10.14
N VAL A 175 -36.47 15.42 -9.31
CA VAL A 175 -37.89 15.71 -9.40
C VAL A 175 -38.03 17.07 -10.06
N SER A 176 -38.51 17.09 -11.29
CA SER A 176 -38.75 18.31 -12.04
C SER A 176 -39.99 19.08 -11.52
N ARG A 177 -40.12 20.34 -11.89
CA ARG A 177 -41.25 21.19 -11.51
C ARG A 177 -42.62 20.58 -11.85
N ASP A 178 -42.68 19.79 -12.93
CA ASP A 178 -43.89 19.08 -13.40
C ASP A 178 -44.14 17.78 -12.60
N LYS A 179 -43.37 17.54 -11.53
CA LYS A 179 -43.38 16.32 -10.68
C LYS A 179 -42.97 15.05 -11.40
N GLU A 180 -42.35 15.13 -12.58
CA GLU A 180 -41.67 13.99 -13.19
C GLU A 180 -40.47 13.61 -12.37
N VAL A 181 -40.29 12.30 -12.08
CA VAL A 181 -39.15 11.78 -11.33
C VAL A 181 -38.29 10.98 -12.28
N LYS A 182 -37.02 11.36 -12.42
CA LYS A 182 -36.02 10.62 -13.18
C LYS A 182 -34.86 10.20 -12.24
N SER A 183 -34.36 8.99 -12.43
CA SER A 183 -33.22 8.47 -11.67
C SER A 183 -31.99 8.44 -12.55
N TYR A 184 -30.87 8.87 -11.98
CA TYR A 184 -29.56 8.97 -12.66
C TYR A 184 -28.51 8.21 -11.90
N ASP A 185 -27.64 7.52 -12.65
CA ASP A 185 -26.48 6.77 -12.14
C ASP A 185 -25.20 7.57 -12.40
N LEU A 186 -24.82 8.43 -11.46
CA LEU A 186 -23.67 9.30 -11.63
C LEU A 186 -22.36 8.53 -11.77
N LEU A 187 -22.30 7.30 -11.24
CA LEU A 187 -21.13 6.45 -11.40
C LEU A 187 -20.93 6.02 -12.87
N LYS A 188 -22.00 5.82 -13.64
CA LYS A 188 -21.90 5.56 -15.09
C LYS A 188 -21.32 6.75 -15.85
N TYR A 189 -21.68 7.95 -15.47
CA TYR A 189 -21.03 9.15 -16.01
C TYR A 189 -19.54 9.17 -15.69
N LEU A 190 -19.18 8.93 -14.44
CA LEU A 190 -17.78 8.96 -14.00
C LEU A 190 -16.92 7.84 -14.62
N ARG A 191 -17.49 6.68 -14.90
CA ARG A 191 -16.78 5.53 -15.46
C ARG A 191 -16.71 5.54 -16.99
N PHE A 192 -17.78 5.93 -17.63
CA PHE A 192 -17.94 5.78 -19.09
C PHE A 192 -18.09 7.12 -19.82
N GLY A 193 -18.16 8.25 -19.11
CA GLY A 193 -18.45 9.54 -19.71
C GLY A 193 -19.91 9.65 -20.20
N ASP A 194 -20.81 8.80 -19.68
CA ASP A 194 -22.21 8.76 -20.12
C ASP A 194 -22.97 10.00 -19.65
N LEU A 195 -23.03 11.01 -20.51
CA LEU A 195 -23.72 12.26 -20.26
C LEU A 195 -25.22 12.10 -20.00
N THR A 196 -25.85 10.99 -20.40
CA THR A 196 -27.27 10.74 -20.08
C THR A 196 -27.49 10.58 -18.58
N ASN A 197 -26.45 10.20 -17.84
CA ASN A 197 -26.42 10.11 -16.38
C ASN A 197 -25.88 11.36 -15.68
N ASN A 198 -25.57 12.43 -16.43
CA ASN A 198 -25.18 13.74 -15.91
C ASN A 198 -25.99 14.85 -16.62
N PRO A 199 -27.32 14.93 -16.36
CA PRO A 199 -28.19 15.85 -17.06
C PRO A 199 -27.93 17.31 -16.69
N PHE A 200 -28.32 18.24 -17.57
CA PHE A 200 -28.49 19.64 -17.20
C PHE A 200 -29.57 19.80 -16.15
N LEU A 201 -29.33 20.67 -15.17
CA LEU A 201 -30.30 21.03 -14.15
C LEU A 201 -31.23 22.12 -14.66
N LEU A 202 -32.49 21.99 -14.31
CA LEU A 202 -33.53 22.98 -14.68
C LEU A 202 -33.99 23.75 -13.45
N GLU A 203 -34.54 24.93 -13.69
CA GLU A 203 -35.08 25.74 -12.61
C GLU A 203 -36.23 25.06 -11.87
N GLY A 204 -36.06 24.98 -10.54
CA GLY A 204 -37.02 24.33 -9.65
C GLY A 204 -36.83 22.83 -9.49
N ASP A 205 -35.80 22.25 -10.08
CA ASP A 205 -35.48 20.86 -9.87
C ASP A 205 -35.17 20.60 -8.39
N ALA A 206 -35.68 19.46 -7.89
CA ALA A 206 -35.35 18.95 -6.58
C ALA A 206 -34.50 17.67 -6.73
N ILE A 207 -33.24 17.78 -6.36
CA ILE A 207 -32.29 16.67 -6.36
C ILE A 207 -32.38 15.95 -5.01
N ILE A 208 -32.70 14.66 -5.04
CA ILE A 208 -32.87 13.82 -3.85
C ILE A 208 -31.83 12.69 -3.91
N ILE A 209 -30.95 12.63 -2.91
CA ILE A 209 -29.94 11.59 -2.78
C ILE A 209 -30.30 10.76 -1.56
N ASP A 210 -30.70 9.52 -1.78
CA ASP A 210 -31.09 8.62 -0.71
C ASP A 210 -29.82 8.06 0.02
N LYS A 211 -30.04 7.47 1.18
CA LYS A 211 -29.02 6.67 1.85
C LYS A 211 -28.91 5.33 1.16
N ILE A 212 -27.68 4.80 1.06
CA ILE A 212 -27.46 3.43 0.59
C ILE A 212 -28.19 2.46 1.51
N ASP A 213 -29.10 1.71 0.93
CA ASP A 213 -29.87 0.65 1.60
C ASP A 213 -29.40 -0.74 1.17
N LYS A 214 -29.09 -0.89 -0.11
CA LYS A 214 -28.72 -2.16 -0.73
C LYS A 214 -27.39 -2.04 -1.45
N ILE A 215 -26.60 -3.12 -1.36
CA ILE A 215 -25.26 -3.16 -1.93
C ILE A 215 -25.03 -4.47 -2.67
N VAL A 216 -24.07 -4.42 -3.60
CA VAL A 216 -23.43 -5.59 -4.21
C VAL A 216 -21.92 -5.42 -4.11
N ILE A 217 -21.19 -6.53 -4.06
CA ILE A 217 -19.74 -6.52 -3.87
C ILE A 217 -19.10 -7.20 -5.08
N ILE A 218 -18.01 -6.64 -5.55
CA ILE A 218 -17.13 -7.30 -6.52
C ILE A 218 -15.69 -7.19 -6.03
N SER A 219 -14.99 -8.32 -6.04
CA SER A 219 -13.62 -8.43 -5.55
C SER A 219 -12.74 -9.29 -6.46
N GLY A 220 -11.43 -9.20 -6.25
CA GLY A 220 -10.43 -9.93 -7.03
C GLY A 220 -10.03 -9.20 -8.31
N GLU A 221 -9.83 -9.95 -9.39
CA GLU A 221 -9.20 -9.49 -10.63
C GLU A 221 -10.15 -8.70 -11.55
N VAL A 222 -10.63 -7.57 -11.03
CA VAL A 222 -11.31 -6.50 -11.79
C VAL A 222 -10.56 -5.19 -11.58
N ILE A 223 -10.72 -4.22 -12.47
CA ILE A 223 -9.95 -2.97 -12.41
C ILE A 223 -10.31 -2.16 -11.16
N TYR A 224 -11.58 -2.15 -10.77
CA TYR A 224 -12.08 -1.42 -9.60
C TYR A 224 -12.87 -2.33 -8.67
N PRO A 225 -12.20 -3.20 -7.89
CA PRO A 225 -12.88 -4.01 -6.88
C PRO A 225 -13.43 -3.09 -5.78
N ALA A 226 -14.72 -3.20 -5.50
CA ALA A 226 -15.39 -2.37 -4.51
C ALA A 226 -16.76 -2.91 -4.09
N THR A 227 -17.36 -2.23 -3.11
CA THR A 227 -18.78 -2.32 -2.79
C THR A 227 -19.53 -1.24 -3.57
N TYR A 228 -20.52 -1.67 -4.34
CA TYR A 228 -21.35 -0.81 -5.17
C TYR A 228 -22.79 -0.77 -4.63
N GLU A 229 -23.47 0.34 -4.86
CA GLU A 229 -24.92 0.43 -4.63
C GLU A 229 -25.64 -0.54 -5.57
N TYR A 230 -26.58 -1.30 -5.02
CA TYR A 230 -27.40 -2.22 -5.79
C TYR A 230 -28.40 -1.45 -6.66
N LYS A 231 -28.56 -1.89 -7.88
CA LYS A 231 -29.55 -1.37 -8.81
C LYS A 231 -30.48 -2.49 -9.29
N PRO A 232 -31.82 -2.30 -9.26
CA PRO A 232 -32.74 -3.30 -9.76
C PRO A 232 -32.48 -3.62 -11.25
N ASN A 233 -32.63 -4.88 -11.63
CA ASN A 233 -32.44 -5.39 -12.99
C ASN A 233 -31.01 -5.24 -13.54
N GLU A 234 -30.03 -4.98 -12.69
CA GLU A 234 -28.61 -5.02 -13.07
C GLU A 234 -28.10 -6.45 -13.07
N THR A 235 -27.30 -6.78 -14.07
CA THR A 235 -26.72 -8.12 -14.23
C THR A 235 -25.29 -8.18 -13.67
N VAL A 236 -24.80 -9.42 -13.49
CA VAL A 236 -23.38 -9.67 -13.16
C VAL A 236 -22.47 -9.02 -14.21
N LYS A 237 -22.83 -9.10 -15.50
CA LYS A 237 -22.10 -8.45 -16.59
C LYS A 237 -22.01 -6.94 -16.41
N ASP A 238 -23.14 -6.29 -16.13
CA ASP A 238 -23.18 -4.84 -15.96
C ASP A 238 -22.28 -4.37 -14.80
N LEU A 239 -22.26 -5.12 -13.70
CA LEU A 239 -21.40 -4.79 -12.55
C LEU A 239 -19.91 -5.00 -12.87
N ILE A 240 -19.57 -6.06 -13.60
CA ILE A 240 -18.19 -6.27 -14.06
C ILE A 240 -17.76 -5.14 -15.00
N GLU A 241 -18.60 -4.72 -15.94
CA GLU A 241 -18.33 -3.57 -16.81
C GLU A 241 -18.18 -2.28 -16.00
N LEU A 242 -19.06 -2.03 -15.04
CA LEU A 242 -19.01 -0.87 -14.16
C LEU A 242 -17.75 -0.86 -13.29
N SER A 243 -17.24 -2.03 -12.91
CA SER A 243 -15.96 -2.19 -12.21
C SER A 243 -14.74 -2.02 -13.13
N GLY A 244 -14.91 -1.58 -14.36
CA GLY A 244 -13.85 -1.37 -15.34
C GLY A 244 -13.45 -2.62 -16.13
N GLY A 245 -14.17 -3.73 -15.94
CA GLY A 245 -13.87 -5.02 -16.56
C GLY A 245 -12.79 -5.81 -15.82
N TYR A 246 -12.33 -6.86 -16.45
CA TYR A 246 -11.34 -7.78 -15.91
C TYR A 246 -9.92 -7.23 -16.06
N THR A 247 -9.06 -7.54 -15.09
CA THR A 247 -7.62 -7.38 -15.27
C THR A 247 -7.07 -8.44 -16.25
N TYR A 248 -5.80 -8.30 -16.64
CA TYR A 248 -5.14 -9.27 -17.51
C TYR A 248 -4.89 -10.63 -16.82
N ASN A 249 -4.83 -10.65 -15.47
CA ASN A 249 -4.66 -11.86 -14.67
C ASN A 249 -5.97 -12.57 -14.36
N ALA A 250 -7.11 -12.00 -14.72
CA ALA A 250 -8.41 -12.51 -14.34
C ALA A 250 -8.68 -13.90 -14.90
N ARG A 251 -9.07 -14.81 -14.03
CA ARG A 251 -9.55 -16.14 -14.38
C ARG A 251 -11.01 -16.07 -14.85
N LYS A 252 -11.20 -16.02 -16.18
CA LYS A 252 -12.50 -15.80 -16.82
C LYS A 252 -13.33 -17.08 -17.03
N ASP A 253 -12.71 -18.23 -16.85
CA ASP A 253 -13.39 -19.54 -16.99
C ASP A 253 -14.24 -19.88 -15.76
N THR A 254 -13.97 -19.24 -14.63
CA THR A 254 -14.65 -19.53 -13.36
C THR A 254 -14.80 -18.26 -12.54
N ILE A 255 -15.95 -17.61 -12.64
CA ILE A 255 -16.34 -16.43 -11.86
C ILE A 255 -17.33 -16.92 -10.80
N GLU A 256 -17.07 -16.62 -9.55
CA GLU A 256 -17.90 -17.05 -8.43
C GLU A 256 -18.90 -15.94 -8.06
N LEU A 257 -20.17 -16.30 -8.01
CA LEU A 257 -21.24 -15.48 -7.46
C LEU A 257 -21.69 -16.08 -6.13
N VAL A 258 -21.40 -15.39 -5.04
CA VAL A 258 -21.82 -15.77 -3.69
C VAL A 258 -23.10 -15.03 -3.36
N ARG A 259 -24.14 -15.78 -3.07
CA ARG A 259 -25.50 -15.27 -2.85
C ARG A 259 -26.09 -15.83 -1.57
N PHE A 260 -26.84 -15.01 -0.84
CA PHE A 260 -27.60 -15.50 0.30
C PHE A 260 -28.82 -16.30 -0.18
N THR A 261 -29.11 -17.39 0.55
CA THR A 261 -30.38 -18.10 0.42
C THR A 261 -31.55 -17.16 0.72
N PRO A 262 -32.76 -17.44 0.21
CA PRO A 262 -33.92 -16.56 0.41
C PRO A 262 -34.26 -16.30 1.89
N ASP A 263 -33.89 -17.23 2.79
CA ASP A 263 -34.05 -17.06 4.25
C ASP A 263 -32.95 -16.19 4.90
N GLY A 264 -31.94 -15.78 4.13
CA GLY A 264 -30.83 -14.94 4.57
C GLY A 264 -29.83 -15.61 5.51
N LYS A 265 -29.92 -16.93 5.72
CA LYS A 265 -29.13 -17.64 6.76
C LYS A 265 -27.86 -18.30 6.23
N LYS A 266 -27.81 -18.61 4.95
CA LYS A 266 -26.68 -19.30 4.34
C LYS A 266 -26.25 -18.58 3.07
N GLN A 267 -25.01 -18.73 2.73
CA GLN A 267 -24.47 -18.32 1.42
C GLN A 267 -24.25 -19.54 0.56
N VAL A 268 -24.53 -19.40 -0.72
CA VAL A 268 -24.31 -20.41 -1.76
C VAL A 268 -23.46 -19.77 -2.83
N SER A 269 -22.45 -20.52 -3.31
CA SER A 269 -21.62 -20.12 -4.42
C SER A 269 -22.11 -20.75 -5.71
N GLU A 270 -22.33 -19.94 -6.71
CA GLU A 270 -22.62 -20.32 -8.08
C GLU A 270 -21.41 -19.93 -8.94
N PHE A 271 -21.06 -20.77 -9.90
CA PHE A 271 -19.90 -20.55 -10.74
C PHE A 271 -20.31 -20.38 -12.19
N TYR A 272 -19.79 -19.35 -12.82
CA TYR A 272 -20.10 -19.00 -14.20
C TYR A 272 -18.83 -18.75 -15.00
N SER A 273 -18.83 -19.14 -16.28
CA SER A 273 -17.80 -18.71 -17.21
C SER A 273 -18.12 -17.34 -17.80
N TYR A 274 -17.11 -16.69 -18.38
CA TYR A 274 -17.29 -15.45 -19.15
C TYR A 274 -18.40 -15.57 -20.20
N ASP A 275 -18.42 -16.70 -20.95
CA ASP A 275 -19.41 -16.92 -22.00
C ASP A 275 -20.83 -17.03 -21.41
N GLN A 276 -20.98 -17.70 -20.28
CA GLN A 276 -22.29 -17.78 -19.60
C GLN A 276 -22.78 -16.43 -19.12
N ILE A 277 -21.90 -15.59 -18.58
CA ILE A 277 -22.25 -14.24 -18.12
C ILE A 277 -22.60 -13.32 -19.29
N THR A 278 -21.94 -13.50 -20.44
CA THR A 278 -22.20 -12.66 -21.63
C THR A 278 -23.44 -13.07 -22.41
N GLN A 279 -23.79 -14.35 -22.39
CA GLN A 279 -24.92 -14.92 -23.15
C GLN A 279 -26.22 -14.96 -22.35
N ASN A 280 -26.15 -14.95 -21.01
CA ASN A 280 -27.30 -15.02 -20.13
C ASN A 280 -27.41 -13.78 -19.24
N GLU A 281 -28.64 -13.35 -19.01
CA GLU A 281 -28.94 -12.27 -18.05
C GLU A 281 -28.97 -12.84 -16.63
N ILE A 282 -27.83 -12.76 -15.90
CA ILE A 282 -27.72 -13.19 -14.51
C ILE A 282 -27.95 -11.96 -13.65
N PHE A 283 -29.19 -11.77 -13.17
CA PHE A 283 -29.56 -10.61 -12.36
C PHE A 283 -28.94 -10.67 -10.97
N LEU A 284 -28.47 -9.51 -10.51
CA LEU A 284 -27.93 -9.31 -9.18
C LEU A 284 -29.05 -9.21 -8.14
N HIS A 285 -28.76 -9.67 -6.94
CA HIS A 285 -29.57 -9.48 -5.76
C HIS A 285 -28.79 -8.65 -4.70
N ASN A 286 -29.54 -8.04 -3.79
CA ASN A 286 -28.91 -7.34 -2.67
C ASN A 286 -28.00 -8.27 -1.87
N LYS A 287 -26.78 -7.81 -1.56
CA LYS A 287 -25.73 -8.56 -0.87
C LYS A 287 -25.03 -9.64 -1.71
N ASP A 288 -25.28 -9.72 -3.00
CA ASP A 288 -24.47 -10.58 -3.86
C ASP A 288 -23.01 -10.14 -3.84
N HIS A 289 -22.12 -11.12 -3.88
CA HIS A 289 -20.68 -10.90 -3.94
C HIS A 289 -20.09 -11.66 -5.13
N ILE A 290 -19.56 -10.94 -6.09
CA ILE A 290 -18.86 -11.48 -7.25
C ILE A 290 -17.37 -11.56 -6.89
N VAL A 291 -16.79 -12.74 -7.07
CA VAL A 291 -15.36 -12.99 -6.85
C VAL A 291 -14.72 -13.43 -8.16
N VAL A 292 -13.84 -12.60 -8.69
CA VAL A 292 -13.03 -12.90 -9.87
C VAL A 292 -11.64 -13.29 -9.41
N ARG A 293 -11.30 -14.56 -9.51
CA ARG A 293 -10.00 -15.07 -9.05
C ARG A 293 -8.90 -14.80 -10.07
N GLU A 294 -7.67 -14.75 -9.58
CA GLU A 294 -6.48 -14.71 -10.41
C GLU A 294 -6.20 -16.07 -11.08
N ILE A 295 -5.63 -16.06 -12.28
CA ILE A 295 -5.06 -17.26 -12.89
C ILE A 295 -3.84 -17.66 -12.07
N PRO A 296 -3.81 -18.86 -11.46
CA PRO A 296 -2.69 -19.27 -10.62
C PRO A 296 -1.38 -19.25 -11.39
N GLU A 297 -0.37 -18.67 -10.80
CA GLU A 297 1.01 -18.65 -11.34
C GLU A 297 1.15 -18.00 -12.72
N TYR A 298 0.23 -17.12 -13.10
CA TYR A 298 0.26 -16.43 -14.38
C TYR A 298 1.10 -15.17 -14.33
N LEU A 299 2.06 -15.05 -15.25
CA LEU A 299 2.99 -13.92 -15.39
C LEU A 299 3.71 -13.50 -14.09
N ILE A 300 3.92 -14.44 -13.17
CA ILE A 300 4.69 -14.18 -11.98
C ILE A 300 6.16 -14.10 -12.36
N ASP A 301 6.74 -12.94 -12.15
CA ASP A 301 8.20 -12.78 -12.25
C ASP A 301 8.87 -13.60 -11.16
N GLN A 302 9.60 -14.62 -11.61
CA GLN A 302 10.41 -15.46 -10.74
C GLN A 302 11.87 -15.15 -11.00
N TYR A 303 12.56 -14.63 -10.00
CA TYR A 303 13.97 -14.28 -10.09
C TYR A 303 14.69 -14.62 -8.80
N VAL A 304 16.01 -14.78 -8.93
CA VAL A 304 16.97 -14.84 -7.84
C VAL A 304 17.95 -13.69 -8.00
N ILE A 305 18.60 -13.34 -6.91
CA ILE A 305 19.62 -12.29 -6.89
C ILE A 305 20.97 -12.97 -6.69
N LEU A 306 21.95 -12.65 -7.53
CA LEU A 306 23.32 -13.13 -7.43
C LEU A 306 24.23 -11.94 -7.14
N GLU A 307 24.88 -11.98 -5.98
CA GLU A 307 25.72 -10.90 -5.47
C GLU A 307 27.16 -11.35 -5.26
N GLY A 308 28.10 -10.41 -5.36
CA GLY A 308 29.49 -10.60 -5.03
C GLY A 308 30.37 -11.01 -6.21
N TYR A 309 31.32 -11.92 -5.97
CA TYR A 309 32.46 -12.20 -6.87
C TYR A 309 32.13 -13.25 -7.94
N VAL A 310 31.23 -12.89 -8.83
CA VAL A 310 30.88 -13.60 -10.07
C VAL A 310 31.10 -12.68 -11.26
N THR A 311 31.22 -13.23 -12.47
CA THR A 311 31.50 -12.41 -13.67
C THR A 311 30.40 -11.39 -13.92
N TYR A 312 29.11 -11.77 -13.78
CA TYR A 312 27.97 -10.89 -13.98
C TYR A 312 27.03 -11.00 -12.78
N PRO A 313 27.23 -10.18 -11.73
CA PRO A 313 26.26 -10.12 -10.62
C PRO A 313 24.97 -9.43 -11.07
N GLY A 314 23.84 -9.80 -10.43
CA GLY A 314 22.54 -9.19 -10.74
C GLY A 314 21.36 -10.12 -10.58
N TRP A 315 20.30 -9.80 -11.27
CA TRP A 315 19.03 -10.53 -11.23
C TRP A 315 18.97 -11.58 -12.32
N TYR A 316 18.61 -12.80 -11.95
CA TYR A 316 18.49 -13.92 -12.87
C TYR A 316 17.08 -14.49 -12.83
N LYS A 317 16.45 -14.60 -14.01
CA LYS A 317 15.16 -15.23 -14.12
C LYS A 317 15.27 -16.73 -13.92
N ILE A 318 14.34 -17.28 -13.15
CA ILE A 318 14.27 -18.72 -12.88
C ILE A 318 12.94 -19.31 -13.34
N ASN A 319 12.93 -20.59 -13.63
CA ASN A 319 11.72 -21.39 -13.82
C ASN A 319 11.42 -22.14 -12.52
N LYS A 320 10.21 -21.99 -12.00
CA LYS A 320 9.78 -22.60 -10.73
C LYS A 320 10.06 -24.10 -10.72
N ASN A 321 10.70 -24.59 -9.67
CA ASN A 321 11.05 -25.98 -9.43
C ASN A 321 11.96 -26.62 -10.52
N GLN A 322 12.63 -25.84 -11.35
CA GLN A 322 13.50 -26.33 -12.42
C GLN A 322 14.90 -25.72 -12.35
N SER A 323 15.02 -24.39 -12.24
CA SER A 323 16.32 -23.74 -12.28
C SER A 323 17.16 -24.06 -11.06
N THR A 324 18.41 -24.44 -11.31
CA THR A 324 19.35 -24.88 -10.27
C THR A 324 20.42 -23.84 -9.99
N LEU A 325 21.06 -23.96 -8.83
CA LEU A 325 22.15 -23.08 -8.43
C LEU A 325 23.30 -23.08 -9.46
N LYS A 326 23.67 -24.27 -9.95
CA LYS A 326 24.75 -24.43 -10.92
C LYS A 326 24.44 -23.69 -12.23
N GLU A 327 23.20 -23.83 -12.71
CA GLU A 327 22.72 -23.20 -13.94
C GLU A 327 22.80 -21.67 -13.88
N ILE A 328 22.40 -21.07 -12.73
CA ILE A 328 22.46 -19.62 -12.55
C ILE A 328 23.90 -19.12 -12.48
N ILE A 329 24.79 -19.81 -11.78
CA ILE A 329 26.21 -19.46 -11.74
C ILE A 329 26.85 -19.58 -13.14
N GLU A 330 26.49 -20.59 -13.92
CA GLU A 330 26.98 -20.74 -15.30
C GLU A 330 26.46 -19.60 -16.21
N GLN A 331 25.18 -19.22 -16.08
CA GLN A 331 24.62 -18.05 -16.80
C GLN A 331 25.31 -16.76 -16.40
N ALA A 332 25.74 -16.65 -15.15
CA ALA A 332 26.50 -15.50 -14.65
C ALA A 332 27.98 -15.49 -15.08
N GLY A 333 28.39 -16.39 -15.97
CA GLY A 333 29.77 -16.47 -16.44
C GLY A 333 30.75 -17.09 -15.45
N GLY A 334 30.26 -17.72 -14.40
CA GLY A 334 31.08 -18.36 -13.36
C GLY A 334 31.66 -17.39 -12.34
N PHE A 335 32.59 -17.93 -11.54
CA PHE A 335 33.21 -17.21 -10.43
C PHE A 335 34.44 -16.42 -10.86
N LEU A 336 34.66 -15.26 -10.27
CA LEU A 336 35.93 -14.55 -10.37
C LEU A 336 37.04 -15.29 -9.61
N PRO A 337 38.32 -15.06 -9.95
CA PRO A 337 39.46 -15.73 -9.26
C PRO A 337 39.53 -15.48 -7.75
N GLU A 338 39.04 -14.33 -7.32
CA GLU A 338 38.99 -13.86 -5.94
C GLU A 338 37.78 -14.40 -5.16
N ALA A 339 36.89 -15.15 -5.80
CA ALA A 339 35.67 -15.66 -5.19
C ALA A 339 35.95 -16.73 -4.09
N SER A 340 35.27 -16.60 -2.96
CA SER A 340 35.31 -17.58 -1.88
C SER A 340 34.16 -18.57 -1.97
N LEU A 341 34.42 -19.75 -2.58
CA LEU A 341 33.42 -20.84 -2.62
C LEU A 341 33.14 -21.47 -1.23
N ARG A 342 34.04 -21.28 -0.26
CA ARG A 342 33.85 -21.80 1.09
C ARG A 342 32.83 -21.00 1.91
N GLU A 343 32.77 -19.69 1.65
CA GLU A 343 31.94 -18.76 2.39
C GLU A 343 30.70 -18.36 1.57
N ALA A 344 30.54 -18.87 0.36
CA ALA A 344 29.39 -18.63 -0.47
C ALA A 344 28.12 -19.24 0.18
N THR A 345 27.03 -18.50 0.15
CA THR A 345 25.75 -18.86 0.76
C THR A 345 24.59 -18.68 -0.20
N VAL A 346 23.50 -19.36 0.08
CA VAL A 346 22.20 -19.13 -0.53
C VAL A 346 21.24 -18.76 0.59
N ASP A 347 20.81 -17.52 0.60
CA ASP A 347 19.85 -17.03 1.59
C ASP A 347 18.44 -17.04 0.99
N ARG A 348 17.56 -17.82 1.60
CA ARG A 348 16.16 -17.99 1.21
C ARG A 348 15.28 -17.18 2.15
N LYS A 349 14.70 -16.11 1.64
CA LYS A 349 13.68 -15.38 2.41
C LYS A 349 12.44 -16.26 2.55
N LEU A 350 12.10 -16.61 3.76
CA LEU A 350 10.83 -17.26 4.06
C LEU A 350 9.71 -16.25 3.80
N GLU A 351 8.69 -16.64 3.03
CA GLU A 351 7.51 -15.79 2.78
C GLU A 351 6.72 -15.48 4.06
N VAL A 352 6.84 -16.35 5.05
CA VAL A 352 6.32 -16.15 6.41
C VAL A 352 7.47 -16.41 7.37
N GLU A 353 7.90 -15.39 8.08
CA GLU A 353 8.86 -15.52 9.17
C GLU A 353 8.23 -16.42 10.24
N GLN A 354 8.77 -17.61 10.41
CA GLN A 354 8.33 -18.48 11.49
C GLN A 354 8.84 -17.88 12.81
N ILE A 355 7.95 -17.16 13.47
CA ILE A 355 8.21 -16.60 14.78
C ILE A 355 8.44 -17.77 15.74
N ASP A 356 9.60 -17.85 16.33
CA ASP A 356 9.89 -18.77 17.43
C ASP A 356 9.46 -18.12 18.75
N PRO A 357 8.32 -18.53 19.34
CA PRO A 357 7.77 -17.86 20.51
C PRO A 357 8.71 -17.89 21.72
N GLU A 358 9.50 -18.97 21.84
CA GLU A 358 10.44 -19.13 22.94
C GLU A 358 11.64 -18.21 22.79
N TYR A 359 12.18 -18.08 21.58
CA TYR A 359 13.26 -17.15 21.33
C TYR A 359 12.83 -15.70 21.53
N GLU A 360 11.61 -15.31 21.10
CA GLU A 360 11.09 -13.97 21.36
C GLU A 360 10.88 -13.70 22.86
N ARG A 361 10.44 -14.70 23.63
CA ARG A 361 10.37 -14.62 25.09
C ARG A 361 11.75 -14.38 25.70
N LEU A 362 12.74 -15.15 25.29
CA LEU A 362 14.10 -15.07 25.83
C LEU A 362 14.79 -13.73 25.54
N LYS A 363 14.51 -13.10 24.37
CA LYS A 363 15.02 -11.74 24.09
C LYS A 363 14.60 -10.68 25.12
N THR A 364 13.51 -10.90 25.82
CA THR A 364 12.98 -9.96 26.81
C THR A 364 13.51 -10.23 28.23
N ILE A 365 14.18 -11.35 28.48
CA ILE A 365 14.70 -11.75 29.78
C ILE A 365 16.17 -11.38 29.88
N PRO A 366 16.63 -10.70 30.96
CA PRO A 366 18.04 -10.50 31.20
C PRO A 366 18.78 -11.83 31.30
N VAL A 367 19.98 -11.92 30.72
CA VAL A 367 20.79 -13.16 30.71
C VAL A 367 21.01 -13.73 32.12
N GLU A 368 21.14 -12.87 33.11
CA GLU A 368 21.33 -13.24 34.53
C GLU A 368 20.11 -14.01 35.13
N ASN A 369 18.95 -13.89 34.50
CA ASN A 369 17.71 -14.53 34.96
C ASN A 369 17.33 -15.76 34.10
N MET A 370 18.15 -16.13 33.12
CA MET A 370 17.96 -17.33 32.32
C MET A 370 18.53 -18.55 33.04
N THR A 371 17.89 -19.70 32.88
CA THR A 371 18.49 -20.98 33.22
C THR A 371 19.61 -21.33 32.23
N ASP A 372 20.51 -22.24 32.58
CA ASP A 372 21.61 -22.68 31.72
C ASP A 372 21.08 -23.17 30.35
N ASP A 373 20.00 -23.96 30.35
CA ASP A 373 19.38 -24.48 29.12
C ASP A 373 18.75 -23.34 28.26
N GLU A 374 18.09 -22.38 28.90
CA GLU A 374 17.52 -21.21 28.21
C GLU A 374 18.63 -20.35 27.61
N TYR A 375 19.71 -20.14 28.32
CA TYR A 375 20.84 -19.37 27.83
C TYR A 375 21.55 -20.09 26.66
N ASP A 376 21.75 -21.40 26.73
CA ASP A 376 22.32 -22.17 25.64
C ASP A 376 21.42 -22.19 24.42
N TYR A 377 20.09 -22.30 24.60
CA TYR A 377 19.12 -22.19 23.53
C TYR A 377 19.15 -20.78 22.89
N TYR A 378 19.11 -19.74 23.72
CA TYR A 378 19.19 -18.34 23.26
C TYR A 378 20.46 -18.09 22.46
N LYS A 379 21.60 -18.57 22.94
CA LYS A 379 22.89 -18.46 22.29
C LYS A 379 22.97 -19.22 20.95
N ALA A 380 22.40 -20.42 20.90
CA ALA A 380 22.28 -21.18 19.66
C ALA A 380 21.39 -20.49 18.63
N LYS A 381 20.22 -20.00 19.05
CA LYS A 381 19.29 -19.29 18.19
C LYS A 381 19.79 -17.92 17.72
N SER A 382 20.50 -17.18 18.57
CA SER A 382 21.08 -15.89 18.18
C SER A 382 22.14 -16.00 17.08
N ARG A 383 22.76 -17.17 16.95
CA ARG A 383 23.74 -17.48 15.89
C ARG A 383 23.11 -18.10 14.65
N GLN A 384 21.86 -18.54 14.74
CA GLN A 384 21.15 -19.13 13.62
C GLN A 384 20.75 -18.04 12.62
N HIS A 385 21.29 -18.07 11.41
CA HIS A 385 20.83 -17.25 10.30
C HIS A 385 19.54 -17.86 9.76
N SER A 386 18.40 -17.23 10.05
CA SER A 386 17.11 -17.64 9.49
C SER A 386 17.16 -17.54 7.97
N GLY A 387 16.88 -18.65 7.29
CA GLY A 387 16.76 -18.67 5.84
C GLY A 387 17.99 -19.09 5.05
N THR A 388 19.15 -19.23 5.68
CA THR A 388 20.33 -19.74 4.95
C THR A 388 20.16 -21.22 4.59
N VAL A 389 20.22 -21.51 3.29
CA VAL A 389 20.22 -22.89 2.79
C VAL A 389 21.64 -23.43 2.80
N VAL A 390 21.85 -24.55 3.48
CA VAL A 390 23.18 -25.18 3.57
C VAL A 390 23.53 -25.84 2.24
N VAL A 391 24.52 -25.30 1.54
CA VAL A 391 25.07 -25.84 0.28
C VAL A 391 26.59 -25.78 0.34
N ASP A 392 27.25 -26.86 -0.05
CA ASP A 392 28.69 -26.88 -0.18
C ASP A 392 29.11 -26.53 -1.63
N PHE A 393 29.39 -25.23 -1.86
CA PHE A 393 29.82 -24.74 -3.17
C PHE A 393 31.14 -25.36 -3.64
N VAL A 394 32.03 -25.78 -2.72
CA VAL A 394 33.30 -26.43 -3.08
C VAL A 394 32.99 -27.78 -3.68
N LYS A 395 32.16 -28.60 -3.01
CA LYS A 395 31.78 -29.92 -3.53
C LYS A 395 31.00 -29.79 -4.84
N LEU A 396 30.05 -28.84 -4.93
CA LEU A 396 29.28 -28.66 -6.14
C LEU A 396 30.12 -28.28 -7.36
N PHE A 397 31.04 -27.32 -7.22
CA PHE A 397 31.73 -26.72 -8.37
C PHE A 397 33.12 -27.27 -8.61
N LYS A 398 33.80 -27.81 -7.59
CA LYS A 398 35.14 -28.46 -7.75
C LYS A 398 35.05 -29.95 -7.85
N ASP A 399 34.24 -30.60 -6.99
CA ASP A 399 34.15 -32.04 -6.93
C ASP A 399 32.97 -32.57 -7.79
N SER A 400 32.20 -31.68 -8.36
CA SER A 400 31.03 -31.98 -9.24
C SER A 400 29.96 -32.84 -8.54
N ASP A 401 29.79 -32.70 -7.21
CA ASP A 401 28.77 -33.42 -6.47
C ASP A 401 27.37 -32.84 -6.75
N SER A 402 26.59 -33.55 -7.55
CA SER A 402 25.26 -33.16 -7.96
C SER A 402 24.23 -33.05 -6.81
N LYS A 403 24.54 -33.67 -5.64
CA LYS A 403 23.64 -33.60 -4.47
C LYS A 403 23.59 -32.20 -3.87
N GLU A 404 24.63 -31.42 -4.05
CA GLU A 404 24.72 -30.04 -3.59
C GLU A 404 24.02 -29.06 -4.57
N ASN A 405 23.58 -29.51 -5.75
CA ASN A 405 22.94 -28.67 -6.73
C ASN A 405 21.45 -28.47 -6.41
N ILE A 406 21.17 -27.52 -5.56
CA ILE A 406 19.81 -27.22 -5.13
C ILE A 406 18.98 -26.54 -6.22
N VAL A 407 17.66 -26.78 -6.18
CA VAL A 407 16.69 -26.01 -6.94
C VAL A 407 16.41 -24.68 -6.24
N LEU A 408 16.58 -23.61 -6.98
CA LEU A 408 16.37 -22.24 -6.50
C LEU A 408 14.88 -21.90 -6.42
N ARG A 409 14.56 -20.99 -5.51
CA ARG A 409 13.21 -20.44 -5.33
C ARG A 409 13.20 -18.94 -5.56
N LYS A 410 12.04 -18.41 -5.83
CA LYS A 410 11.83 -16.95 -5.95
C LYS A 410 12.43 -16.23 -4.75
N ASN A 411 13.13 -15.14 -5.02
CA ASN A 411 13.80 -14.28 -4.05
C ASN A 411 14.96 -14.93 -3.28
N ASP A 412 15.46 -16.11 -3.70
CA ASP A 412 16.74 -16.62 -3.17
C ASP A 412 17.84 -15.60 -3.51
N VAL A 413 18.70 -15.32 -2.54
CA VAL A 413 19.87 -14.45 -2.70
C VAL A 413 21.11 -15.32 -2.61
N ILE A 414 21.87 -15.39 -3.69
CA ILE A 414 23.13 -16.13 -3.76
C ILE A 414 24.25 -15.14 -3.51
N ILE A 415 25.01 -15.31 -2.45
CA ILE A 415 26.09 -14.40 -2.06
C ILE A 415 27.42 -15.13 -2.22
N VAL A 416 28.29 -14.56 -3.05
CA VAL A 416 29.64 -15.07 -3.29
C VAL A 416 30.65 -14.05 -2.78
N PRO A 417 31.16 -14.16 -1.55
CA PRO A 417 32.08 -13.18 -0.99
C PRO A 417 33.48 -13.30 -1.57
N GLU A 418 34.28 -12.29 -1.30
CA GLU A 418 35.71 -12.29 -1.62
C GLU A 418 36.48 -13.30 -0.78
N LYS A 419 37.44 -13.92 -1.39
CA LYS A 419 38.36 -14.84 -0.70
C LYS A 419 39.26 -14.06 0.25
N LYS A 420 39.08 -14.31 1.53
CA LYS A 420 39.95 -13.72 2.54
C LYS A 420 41.33 -14.35 2.48
N ASN A 421 42.36 -13.55 2.44
CA ASN A 421 43.75 -13.95 2.47
C ASN A 421 44.50 -13.43 3.74
N TYR A 422 43.75 -13.19 4.79
CA TYR A 422 44.23 -12.59 6.04
C TYR A 422 43.64 -13.29 7.27
N ILE A 423 44.31 -13.13 8.40
CA ILE A 423 43.81 -13.42 9.75
C ILE A 423 43.44 -12.11 10.41
N ILE A 424 42.34 -12.06 11.15
CA ILE A 424 41.90 -10.91 11.91
C ILE A 424 42.45 -11.02 13.33
N MET A 425 43.19 -10.01 13.75
CA MET A 425 43.71 -9.87 15.11
C MET A 425 42.82 -8.91 15.89
N LEU A 426 42.20 -9.38 16.97
CA LEU A 426 41.20 -8.62 17.73
C LEU A 426 41.47 -8.69 19.23
N GLY A 427 41.14 -7.63 19.97
CA GLY A 427 41.22 -7.57 21.43
C GLY A 427 42.51 -6.92 21.92
N GLN A 428 43.05 -7.41 23.04
CA GLN A 428 44.20 -6.82 23.75
C GLN A 428 45.55 -7.20 23.11
N LEU A 429 45.79 -6.64 21.95
CA LEU A 429 47.02 -6.73 21.17
C LEU A 429 47.61 -5.32 20.99
N VAL A 430 48.93 -5.23 20.77
CA VAL A 430 49.57 -3.92 20.53
C VAL A 430 49.07 -3.29 19.23
N ASN A 431 48.96 -4.07 18.15
CA ASN A 431 48.46 -3.62 16.84
C ASN A 431 47.35 -4.56 16.35
N PRO A 432 46.11 -4.42 16.84
CA PRO A 432 45.00 -5.21 16.31
C PRO A 432 44.70 -4.82 14.86
N GLY A 433 44.30 -5.79 14.03
CA GLY A 433 44.04 -5.54 12.62
C GLY A 433 44.03 -6.80 11.77
N LYS A 434 44.35 -6.68 10.48
CA LYS A 434 44.41 -7.77 9.54
C LYS A 434 45.88 -8.08 9.19
N ILE A 435 46.26 -9.33 9.31
CA ILE A 435 47.61 -9.82 8.92
C ILE A 435 47.42 -10.80 7.78
N ILE A 436 48.27 -10.71 6.75
CA ILE A 436 48.21 -11.62 5.59
C ILE A 436 48.35 -13.06 6.07
N TYR A 437 47.49 -13.94 5.55
CA TYR A 437 47.52 -15.36 5.91
C TYR A 437 48.73 -16.05 5.34
N ASP A 438 49.45 -16.74 6.19
CA ASP A 438 50.53 -17.69 5.86
C ASP A 438 50.28 -19.02 6.58
N SER A 439 50.22 -20.11 5.80
CA SER A 439 49.90 -21.44 6.32
C SER A 439 51.02 -22.04 7.21
N THR A 440 52.16 -21.40 7.27
CA THR A 440 53.32 -21.82 8.06
C THR A 440 53.38 -21.21 9.46
N LEU A 441 52.59 -20.11 9.66
CA LEU A 441 52.58 -19.37 10.92
C LEU A 441 51.60 -19.99 11.92
N SER A 442 52.02 -20.07 13.17
CA SER A 442 51.21 -20.45 14.32
C SER A 442 50.43 -19.25 14.88
N ILE A 443 49.50 -19.51 15.80
CA ILE A 443 48.75 -18.47 16.51
C ILE A 443 49.72 -17.51 17.24
N LYS A 444 50.77 -18.05 17.85
CA LYS A 444 51.80 -17.26 18.56
C LYS A 444 52.54 -16.34 17.61
N ASP A 445 52.90 -16.83 16.43
CA ASP A 445 53.58 -16.02 15.43
C ASP A 445 52.71 -14.85 14.95
N TYR A 446 51.41 -15.07 14.79
CA TYR A 446 50.46 -14.00 14.44
C TYR A 446 50.32 -12.94 15.55
N ILE A 447 50.33 -13.37 16.83
CA ILE A 447 50.32 -12.47 17.98
C ILE A 447 51.61 -11.64 18.01
N GLU A 448 52.77 -12.23 17.74
CA GLU A 448 54.06 -11.51 17.64
C GLU A 448 54.07 -10.51 16.49
N LEU A 449 53.52 -10.89 15.31
CA LEU A 449 53.34 -9.96 14.18
C LEU A 449 52.40 -8.80 14.49
N ALA A 450 51.43 -9.02 15.38
CA ALA A 450 50.55 -7.96 15.92
C ALA A 450 51.24 -7.09 17.00
N GLY A 451 52.55 -7.27 17.21
CA GLY A 451 53.32 -6.53 18.22
C GLY A 451 53.26 -7.11 19.63
N GLY A 452 52.69 -8.30 19.77
CA GLY A 452 52.53 -8.99 21.06
C GLY A 452 51.24 -8.58 21.81
N PHE A 453 51.14 -9.09 23.02
CA PHE A 453 50.02 -8.84 23.91
C PHE A 453 50.01 -7.41 24.43
N GLY A 454 48.81 -6.83 24.53
CA GLY A 454 48.60 -5.57 25.20
C GLY A 454 48.77 -5.68 26.72
N TRP A 455 48.86 -4.54 27.40
CA TRP A 455 49.18 -4.46 28.83
C TRP A 455 48.16 -5.12 29.77
N ARG A 456 46.92 -5.35 29.29
CA ARG A 456 45.85 -6.03 30.02
C ARG A 456 45.37 -7.29 29.31
N ALA A 457 46.20 -7.89 28.53
CA ALA A 457 45.86 -9.13 27.82
C ALA A 457 45.76 -10.32 28.77
N GLN A 458 44.69 -11.09 28.64
CA GLN A 458 44.56 -12.39 29.27
C GLN A 458 45.19 -13.42 28.31
N ASP A 459 46.50 -13.60 28.40
CA ASP A 459 47.33 -14.39 27.48
C ASP A 459 47.01 -15.88 27.48
N ASN A 460 46.46 -16.39 28.59
CA ASN A 460 46.08 -17.80 28.76
C ASN A 460 44.69 -18.16 28.23
N ASP A 461 43.90 -17.18 27.76
CA ASP A 461 42.52 -17.39 27.29
C ASP A 461 42.32 -16.90 25.85
N VAL A 462 43.33 -17.05 25.02
CA VAL A 462 43.25 -16.71 23.61
C VAL A 462 42.26 -17.63 22.90
N ARG A 463 41.33 -17.03 22.16
CA ARG A 463 40.30 -17.75 21.41
C ARG A 463 40.46 -17.51 19.91
N VAL A 464 40.06 -18.51 19.14
CA VAL A 464 39.97 -18.37 17.69
C VAL A 464 38.52 -18.52 17.27
N ILE A 465 38.04 -17.52 16.56
CA ILE A 465 36.70 -17.54 15.97
C ILE A 465 36.83 -17.98 14.52
N LYS A 466 36.24 -19.11 14.18
CA LYS A 466 36.28 -19.68 12.83
C LYS A 466 35.47 -18.85 11.86
N ALA A 467 36.07 -18.44 10.75
CA ALA A 467 35.43 -17.59 9.77
C ALA A 467 34.13 -18.18 9.17
N LYS A 468 34.07 -19.50 9.00
CA LYS A 468 32.94 -20.19 8.37
C LYS A 468 31.78 -20.45 9.33
N THR A 469 32.09 -20.90 10.55
CA THR A 469 31.09 -21.39 11.51
C THR A 469 30.75 -20.39 12.60
N GLY A 470 31.59 -19.36 12.80
CA GLY A 470 31.50 -18.45 13.95
C GLY A 470 31.80 -19.15 15.29
N GLU A 471 32.33 -20.38 15.26
CA GLU A 471 32.64 -21.17 16.44
C GLU A 471 33.84 -20.60 17.17
N TRP A 472 33.76 -20.55 18.49
CA TRP A 472 34.84 -20.09 19.38
C TRP A 472 35.56 -21.27 19.94
N LEU A 473 36.83 -21.41 19.56
CA LEU A 473 37.70 -22.51 20.00
C LEU A 473 38.86 -21.96 20.84
N GLU A 474 39.36 -22.77 21.75
CA GLU A 474 40.61 -22.44 22.45
C GLU A 474 41.78 -22.47 21.48
N ALA A 475 42.75 -21.59 21.67
CA ALA A 475 43.90 -21.51 20.79
C ALA A 475 44.71 -22.83 20.76
N ASP A 476 44.72 -23.55 21.88
CA ASP A 476 45.44 -24.82 22.02
C ASP A 476 44.75 -25.99 21.32
N ASP A 477 43.45 -25.89 21.01
CA ASP A 477 42.69 -26.92 20.30
C ASP A 477 42.79 -26.83 18.77
N ILE A 478 43.55 -25.86 18.27
CA ILE A 478 43.61 -25.58 16.83
C ILE A 478 44.94 -25.95 16.23
N ASP A 479 44.94 -26.98 15.40
CA ASP A 479 46.13 -27.40 14.65
C ASP A 479 46.54 -26.41 13.56
N LYS A 480 45.55 -25.83 12.85
CA LYS A 480 45.79 -24.90 11.74
C LYS A 480 44.70 -23.80 11.64
N LEU A 481 45.18 -22.59 11.50
CA LEU A 481 44.36 -21.45 11.13
C LEU A 481 43.91 -21.55 9.67
N GLN A 482 42.76 -20.94 9.38
CA GLN A 482 42.25 -20.80 8.02
C GLN A 482 42.11 -19.31 7.67
N PRO A 483 42.25 -18.94 6.38
CA PRO A 483 42.06 -17.56 5.96
C PRO A 483 40.68 -17.03 6.42
N GLY A 484 40.67 -15.84 7.02
CA GLY A 484 39.48 -15.22 7.57
C GLY A 484 39.20 -15.54 9.05
N ASP A 485 39.89 -16.49 9.66
CA ASP A 485 39.77 -16.74 11.11
C ASP A 485 40.14 -15.49 11.91
N THR A 486 39.55 -15.33 13.06
CA THR A 486 39.82 -14.21 13.98
C THR A 486 40.52 -14.76 15.23
N ILE A 487 41.72 -14.27 15.54
CA ILE A 487 42.37 -14.48 16.81
C ILE A 487 41.92 -13.38 17.75
N TRP A 488 41.24 -13.76 18.81
CA TRP A 488 40.73 -12.84 19.81
C TRP A 488 41.49 -13.04 21.12
N VAL A 489 42.06 -11.92 21.61
CA VAL A 489 42.76 -11.87 22.89
C VAL A 489 41.88 -11.08 23.88
N PRO A 490 41.33 -11.74 24.91
CA PRO A 490 40.49 -11.08 25.87
C PRO A 490 41.25 -10.11 26.77
N GLU A 491 40.51 -9.19 27.36
CA GLU A 491 41.02 -8.27 28.38
C GLU A 491 40.83 -8.88 29.77
N GLU A 492 41.84 -8.74 30.62
CA GLU A 492 41.70 -9.08 32.01
C GLU A 492 40.55 -8.26 32.64
N PRO A 493 39.62 -8.92 33.36
CA PRO A 493 38.58 -8.20 34.05
C PRO A 493 39.19 -7.19 35.04
N PRO A 494 38.57 -6.00 35.19
CA PRO A 494 39.07 -5.01 36.14
C PRO A 494 39.13 -5.61 37.54
N SER A 495 40.27 -5.49 38.22
CA SER A 495 40.39 -5.94 39.61
C SER A 495 39.27 -5.37 40.45
N PRO A 496 38.58 -6.17 41.26
CA PRO A 496 37.49 -5.68 42.09
C PRO A 496 38.02 -4.59 43.02
N LYS A 497 37.26 -3.49 43.14
CA LYS A 497 37.66 -2.35 43.99
C LYS A 497 37.88 -2.87 45.41
N PHE A 498 39.01 -2.46 46.04
CA PHE A 498 39.40 -2.88 47.41
C PHE A 498 38.21 -2.86 48.39
N TRP A 499 37.37 -1.86 48.31
CA TRP A 499 36.19 -1.73 49.21
C TRP A 499 35.13 -2.83 48.97
N VAL A 500 34.96 -3.37 47.76
CA VAL A 500 34.02 -4.46 47.49
C VAL A 500 34.58 -5.74 48.13
N VAL A 501 35.84 -6.08 47.87
CA VAL A 501 36.47 -7.25 48.49
C VAL A 501 36.52 -7.14 50.03
N PHE A 502 36.78 -5.93 50.54
CA PHE A 502 36.81 -5.71 52.00
C PHE A 502 35.42 -5.86 52.62
N THR A 503 34.36 -5.34 52.00
CA THR A 503 32.99 -5.54 52.50
C THR A 503 32.54 -7.00 52.40
N ASP A 504 32.93 -7.73 51.39
CA ASP A 504 32.59 -9.16 51.24
C ASP A 504 33.30 -9.97 52.33
N ILE A 505 34.59 -9.71 52.58
CA ILE A 505 35.34 -10.36 53.69
C ILE A 505 34.68 -10.02 55.04
N LEU A 506 34.31 -8.77 55.28
CA LEU A 506 33.66 -8.40 56.51
C LEU A 506 32.29 -9.08 56.67
N THR A 507 31.56 -9.23 55.59
CA THR A 507 30.24 -9.91 55.60
C THR A 507 30.40 -11.40 55.93
N VAL A 508 31.39 -12.08 55.35
CA VAL A 508 31.69 -13.46 55.68
C VAL A 508 32.13 -13.60 57.14
N LEU A 509 33.02 -12.71 57.63
CA LEU A 509 33.42 -12.70 59.04
C LEU A 509 32.26 -12.47 60.01
N ALA A 510 31.36 -11.56 59.66
CA ALA A 510 30.14 -11.33 60.44
C ALA A 510 29.23 -12.53 60.50
N GLN A 511 29.06 -13.25 59.38
CA GLN A 511 28.26 -14.50 59.32
C GLN A 511 28.92 -15.61 60.17
N VAL A 512 30.23 -15.78 60.10
CA VAL A 512 30.95 -16.75 60.94
C VAL A 512 30.80 -16.38 62.41
N ALA A 513 30.95 -15.12 62.77
CA ALA A 513 30.76 -14.64 64.14
C ALA A 513 29.33 -14.89 64.66
N ALA A 514 28.33 -14.67 63.78
CA ALA A 514 26.92 -14.94 64.14
C ALA A 514 26.69 -16.43 64.38
N ILE A 515 27.25 -17.33 63.57
CA ILE A 515 27.16 -18.77 63.72
C ILE A 515 27.83 -19.21 65.05
N VAL A 516 29.02 -18.69 65.36
CA VAL A 516 29.74 -18.97 66.62
C VAL A 516 28.93 -18.47 67.84
N ALA A 517 28.35 -17.25 67.78
CA ALA A 517 27.51 -16.72 68.82
C ALA A 517 26.23 -17.54 69.04
N ALA A 518 25.58 -17.98 67.95
CA ALA A 518 24.41 -18.81 68.01
C ALA A 518 24.70 -20.20 68.61
N SER A 519 25.84 -20.81 68.24
CA SER A 519 26.28 -22.07 68.80
C SER A 519 26.66 -21.94 70.29
N ALA A 520 27.29 -20.87 70.71
CA ALA A 520 27.59 -20.59 72.10
C ALA A 520 26.30 -20.37 72.94
N ALA A 521 25.31 -19.67 72.39
CA ALA A 521 24.03 -19.47 73.03
C ALA A 521 23.27 -20.78 73.25
N VAL A 522 23.31 -21.69 72.29
CA VAL A 522 22.72 -23.05 72.45
C VAL A 522 23.42 -23.85 73.52
N VAL A 523 24.76 -23.78 73.68
CA VAL A 523 25.51 -24.46 74.71
C VAL A 523 25.21 -23.89 76.10
N VAL A 524 24.98 -22.55 76.21
CA VAL A 524 24.59 -21.94 77.48
C VAL A 524 23.13 -22.23 77.83
N ALA A 525 22.22 -22.37 76.88
CA ALA A 525 20.81 -22.68 77.14
C ALA A 525 20.56 -24.17 77.49
N THR A 526 21.56 -25.05 77.21
CA THR A 526 21.47 -26.51 77.47
C THR A 526 22.20 -26.92 78.78
N ARG A 527 22.78 -25.95 79.51
CA ARG A 527 23.24 -26.10 80.88
C ARG A 527 22.24 -25.49 81.87
#